data_73e56216b2112610c212313b8825ab00
#
_entry.id   73e56216b2112610c212313b8825ab00
#
_cell.length_a   1.000
_cell.length_b   1.000
_cell.length_c   1.000
_cell.angle_alpha   90.00
_cell.angle_beta   90.00
_cell.angle_gamma   90.00
#
_symmetry.space_group_name_H-M   'P 1'
#
loop_
_entity.id
_entity.type
_entity.pdbx_description
1 polymer ?
#
loop_
_entity_poly.entity_id
_entity_poly.type
_entity_poly.pdbx_seq_one_letter_code
_entity_poly.pdbx_strand_id
1 'polypeptide(L)'
;IEIRTEPLFSLAETDAWLASASADKVDGVVLVLLDRQEHAWPSAAKTIDSGIPAVIYSPLDTSFTTNTTPLADKTGCVIYCTDDFSQPAYGIKMLAARARMRATRCVVLRGAKRQEGVLADTGISLQYVPASTFLEVYNAIPENDEVRAIADQYIRRARRLGGGASHQDVLNGVRGYVTARRILQDEQADAITMDCLGALGKSKVSLPCIAWSRMNDEGVPAACEADLGAVASHVMVQYLFDRPGFQQDPVADTAGEAIIGAHCSCPTRLNGFDQPGEPFDLLHHHGNRD
;
A
#
# COMPACT_ATOMS: atom_id res chain seq x y z
N ILE A 1 17.20 3.34 -12.28
CA ILE A 1 17.31 4.81 -12.54
C ILE A 1 18.42 4.98 -13.57
N GLU A 2 18.10 5.62 -14.68
CA GLU A 2 19.08 6.06 -15.66
C GLU A 2 19.38 7.54 -15.43
N ILE A 3 20.66 7.91 -15.42
CA ILE A 3 21.09 9.29 -15.19
C ILE A 3 21.71 9.80 -16.49
N ARG A 4 21.12 10.86 -17.06
CA ARG A 4 21.74 11.60 -18.14
C ARG A 4 22.85 12.51 -17.56
N THR A 5 24.06 12.31 -17.99
CA THR A 5 25.22 13.09 -17.52
C THR A 5 25.40 14.42 -18.23
N GLU A 6 24.90 14.51 -19.50
CA GLU A 6 25.00 15.72 -20.30
C GLU A 6 23.79 16.62 -20.05
N PRO A 7 23.98 17.90 -19.71
CA PRO A 7 22.89 18.86 -19.55
C PRO A 7 22.06 19.03 -20.84
N LEU A 8 20.84 19.49 -20.67
CA LEU A 8 19.96 19.93 -21.76
C LEU A 8 20.16 21.44 -21.95
N PHE A 9 20.64 21.85 -23.10
CA PHE A 9 20.96 23.26 -23.40
C PHE A 9 19.90 23.98 -24.23
N SER A 10 18.85 23.28 -24.62
CA SER A 10 17.79 23.84 -25.46
C SER A 10 16.46 23.12 -25.28
N LEU A 11 15.39 23.78 -25.72
CA LEU A 11 14.05 23.16 -25.76
C LEU A 11 13.97 22.01 -26.77
N ALA A 12 14.73 22.03 -27.82
CA ALA A 12 14.79 20.93 -28.80
C ALA A 12 15.41 19.66 -28.18
N GLU A 13 16.45 19.82 -27.36
CA GLU A 13 17.04 18.71 -26.64
C GLU A 13 16.10 18.17 -25.56
N THR A 14 15.34 19.04 -24.89
CA THR A 14 14.27 18.64 -23.96
C THR A 14 13.20 17.82 -24.68
N ASP A 15 12.74 18.27 -25.83
CA ASP A 15 11.75 17.53 -26.63
C ASP A 15 12.28 16.14 -27.05
N ALA A 16 13.53 16.06 -27.52
CA ALA A 16 14.15 14.79 -27.89
C ALA A 16 14.29 13.82 -26.68
N TRP A 17 14.69 14.35 -25.52
CA TRP A 17 14.78 13.56 -24.30
C TRP A 17 13.42 13.03 -23.86
N LEU A 18 12.38 13.87 -23.85
CA LEU A 18 11.02 13.46 -23.49
C LEU A 18 10.44 12.44 -24.47
N ALA A 19 10.74 12.58 -25.76
CA ALA A 19 10.34 11.61 -26.77
C ALA A 19 11.00 10.24 -26.53
N SER A 20 12.29 10.20 -26.17
CA SER A 20 12.98 8.96 -25.79
C SER A 20 12.35 8.36 -24.52
N ALA A 21 12.17 9.15 -23.47
CA ALA A 21 11.54 8.70 -22.21
C ALA A 21 10.15 8.11 -22.44
N SER A 22 9.36 8.72 -23.33
CA SER A 22 8.03 8.22 -23.70
C SER A 22 8.12 6.89 -24.48
N ALA A 23 9.07 6.78 -25.43
CA ALA A 23 9.28 5.56 -26.21
C ALA A 23 9.73 4.39 -25.31
N ASP A 24 10.58 4.67 -24.32
CA ASP A 24 11.07 3.71 -23.33
C ASP A 24 10.05 3.38 -22.25
N LYS A 25 8.90 4.08 -22.23
CA LYS A 25 7.80 3.89 -21.27
C LYS A 25 8.28 4.02 -19.82
N VAL A 26 9.12 5.01 -19.53
CA VAL A 26 9.61 5.23 -18.17
C VAL A 26 8.46 5.53 -17.20
N ASP A 27 8.60 5.11 -15.96
CA ASP A 27 7.60 5.33 -14.91
C ASP A 27 7.48 6.78 -14.46
N GLY A 28 8.52 7.57 -14.68
CA GLY A 28 8.58 8.99 -14.39
C GLY A 28 9.94 9.58 -14.72
N VAL A 29 10.03 10.89 -14.67
CA VAL A 29 11.27 11.64 -14.95
C VAL A 29 11.59 12.60 -13.81
N VAL A 30 12.88 12.88 -13.63
CA VAL A 30 13.38 13.90 -12.72
C VAL A 30 14.15 14.92 -13.53
N LEU A 31 13.70 16.16 -13.55
CA LEU A 31 14.40 17.28 -14.18
C LEU A 31 15.03 18.15 -13.10
N VAL A 32 16.34 18.31 -13.17
CA VAL A 32 17.11 19.17 -12.26
C VAL A 32 17.45 20.48 -12.99
N LEU A 33 17.01 21.60 -12.43
CA LEU A 33 17.30 22.93 -12.96
C LEU A 33 18.58 23.44 -12.29
N LEU A 34 19.70 23.39 -13.00
CA LEU A 34 21.02 23.72 -12.45
C LEU A 34 21.31 25.22 -12.43
N ASP A 35 20.58 25.99 -13.24
CA ASP A 35 20.78 27.42 -13.38
C ASP A 35 19.49 28.15 -13.78
N ARG A 36 19.60 29.43 -14.08
CA ARG A 36 18.51 30.31 -14.53
C ARG A 36 18.56 30.62 -16.04
N GLN A 37 19.09 29.70 -16.83
CA GLN A 37 19.10 29.87 -18.29
C GLN A 37 17.67 30.02 -18.83
N GLU A 38 17.54 30.77 -19.92
CA GLU A 38 16.24 31.10 -20.52
C GLU A 38 15.39 29.87 -20.81
N HIS A 39 16.00 28.74 -21.16
CA HIS A 39 15.31 27.49 -21.48
C HIS A 39 14.94 26.64 -20.24
N ALA A 40 15.47 26.92 -19.03
CA ALA A 40 15.32 26.05 -17.85
C ALA A 40 13.86 25.86 -17.44
N TRP A 41 13.14 26.93 -17.14
CA TRP A 41 11.73 26.85 -16.77
C TRP A 41 10.79 26.49 -17.93
N PRO A 42 11.00 26.92 -19.17
CA PRO A 42 10.29 26.36 -20.32
C PRO A 42 10.49 24.85 -20.50
N SER A 43 11.69 24.31 -20.20
CA SER A 43 11.93 22.86 -20.19
C SER A 43 11.14 22.15 -19.09
N ALA A 44 11.02 22.75 -17.89
CA ALA A 44 10.17 22.24 -16.82
C ALA A 44 8.68 22.20 -17.25
N ALA A 45 8.19 23.28 -17.87
CA ALA A 45 6.83 23.31 -18.38
C ALA A 45 6.57 22.20 -19.42
N LYS A 46 7.49 22.03 -20.40
CA LYS A 46 7.40 20.95 -21.39
C LYS A 46 7.41 19.56 -20.73
N THR A 47 8.26 19.37 -19.73
CA THR A 47 8.33 18.11 -18.98
C THR A 47 6.99 17.78 -18.33
N ILE A 48 6.36 18.75 -17.68
CA ILE A 48 5.04 18.60 -17.06
C ILE A 48 3.97 18.34 -18.13
N ASP A 49 3.96 19.11 -19.19
CA ASP A 49 2.97 19.00 -20.28
C ASP A 49 3.13 17.71 -21.10
N SER A 50 4.26 17.00 -20.99
CA SER A 50 4.45 15.69 -21.63
C SER A 50 3.52 14.60 -21.09
N GLY A 51 2.93 14.81 -19.90
CA GLY A 51 2.11 13.81 -19.22
C GLY A 51 2.87 12.66 -18.55
N ILE A 52 4.22 12.63 -18.69
CA ILE A 52 5.07 11.69 -17.93
C ILE A 52 5.13 12.18 -16.50
N PRO A 53 4.89 11.34 -15.48
CA PRO A 53 5.02 11.74 -14.08
C PRO A 53 6.37 12.37 -13.80
N ALA A 54 6.40 13.54 -13.20
CA ALA A 54 7.61 14.33 -13.13
C ALA A 54 7.91 14.86 -11.73
N VAL A 55 9.19 14.85 -11.38
CA VAL A 55 9.75 15.62 -10.29
C VAL A 55 10.64 16.71 -10.88
N ILE A 56 10.34 17.97 -10.58
CA ILE A 56 11.17 19.11 -10.95
C ILE A 56 11.91 19.56 -9.69
N TYR A 57 13.21 19.57 -9.75
CA TYR A 57 14.04 20.07 -8.65
C TYR A 57 14.76 21.34 -9.07
N SER A 58 14.62 22.39 -8.27
CA SER A 58 15.25 23.68 -8.47
C SER A 58 15.90 24.12 -7.15
N PRO A 59 17.22 24.34 -7.09
CA PRO A 59 17.85 25.01 -5.96
C PRO A 59 17.22 26.39 -5.67
N LEU A 60 17.34 26.87 -4.43
CA LEU A 60 16.62 28.09 -3.99
C LEU A 60 16.87 29.32 -4.86
N ASP A 61 18.09 29.51 -5.34
CA ASP A 61 18.48 30.68 -6.13
C ASP A 61 18.17 30.56 -7.64
N THR A 62 17.61 29.43 -8.08
CA THR A 62 17.23 29.19 -9.49
C THR A 62 15.72 29.35 -9.74
N SER A 63 14.91 29.62 -8.70
CA SER A 63 13.46 29.73 -8.81
C SER A 63 12.90 30.99 -8.15
N PHE A 64 11.85 31.52 -8.77
CA PHE A 64 11.01 32.59 -8.23
C PHE A 64 9.54 32.20 -8.37
N THR A 65 8.66 32.85 -7.60
CA THR A 65 7.21 32.61 -7.68
C THR A 65 6.66 32.83 -9.09
N THR A 66 7.24 33.74 -9.86
CA THR A 66 6.89 33.96 -11.28
C THR A 66 7.15 32.77 -12.19
N ASN A 67 8.08 31.88 -11.79
CA ASN A 67 8.39 30.65 -12.51
C ASN A 67 7.45 29.49 -12.11
N THR A 68 7.18 29.36 -10.79
CA THR A 68 6.45 28.22 -10.24
C THR A 68 4.93 28.40 -10.29
N THR A 69 4.43 29.64 -10.11
CA THR A 69 2.98 29.92 -10.09
C THR A 69 2.24 29.40 -11.36
N PRO A 70 2.77 29.58 -12.59
CA PRO A 70 2.09 29.07 -13.79
C PRO A 70 1.99 27.53 -13.85
N LEU A 71 2.78 26.81 -13.04
CA LEU A 71 2.86 25.36 -13.01
C LEU A 71 2.20 24.74 -11.77
N ALA A 72 1.73 25.56 -10.83
CA ALA A 72 1.25 25.10 -9.51
C ALA A 72 0.02 24.18 -9.59
N ASP A 73 -0.88 24.43 -10.55
CA ASP A 73 -2.12 23.67 -10.72
C ASP A 73 -1.99 22.49 -11.70
N LYS A 74 -0.79 22.25 -12.21
CA LYS A 74 -0.55 21.12 -13.12
C LYS A 74 -0.53 19.81 -12.37
N THR A 75 -1.22 18.81 -12.91
CA THR A 75 -1.27 17.45 -12.33
C THR A 75 -0.12 16.57 -12.83
N GLY A 76 0.20 15.52 -12.07
CA GLY A 76 1.23 14.55 -12.46
C GLY A 76 2.67 15.00 -12.21
N CYS A 77 2.87 16.13 -11.53
CA CYS A 77 4.19 16.62 -11.18
C CYS A 77 4.26 17.14 -9.75
N VAL A 78 5.47 17.22 -9.23
CA VAL A 78 5.81 17.94 -8.01
C VAL A 78 7.06 18.79 -8.26
N ILE A 79 7.06 20.01 -7.74
CA ILE A 79 8.18 20.96 -7.87
C ILE A 79 8.77 21.19 -6.49
N TYR A 80 10.04 20.89 -6.33
CA TYR A 80 10.81 21.17 -5.13
C TYR A 80 11.75 22.35 -5.36
N CYS A 81 11.54 23.44 -4.64
CA CYS A 81 12.40 24.62 -4.63
C CYS A 81 13.09 24.68 -3.27
N THR A 82 14.25 24.05 -3.16
CA THR A 82 14.91 23.84 -1.85
C THR A 82 16.38 23.47 -2.03
N ASP A 83 17.17 23.71 -0.99
CA ASP A 83 18.53 23.16 -0.88
C ASP A 83 18.57 21.88 -0.03
N ASP A 84 17.41 21.41 0.44
CA ASP A 84 17.26 20.13 1.14
C ASP A 84 17.06 19.00 0.14
N PHE A 85 18.12 18.26 -0.15
CA PHE A 85 18.10 17.12 -1.08
C PHE A 85 17.21 15.94 -0.64
N SER A 86 16.76 15.90 0.61
CA SER A 86 15.81 14.88 1.06
C SER A 86 14.45 15.04 0.36
N GLN A 87 14.07 16.24 -0.03
CA GLN A 87 12.82 16.55 -0.70
C GLN A 87 12.72 15.93 -2.11
N PRO A 88 13.64 16.22 -3.05
CA PRO A 88 13.62 15.56 -4.35
C PRO A 88 13.86 14.05 -4.26
N ALA A 89 14.64 13.57 -3.29
CA ALA A 89 14.77 12.13 -3.03
C ALA A 89 13.43 11.48 -2.67
N TYR A 90 12.62 12.17 -1.84
CA TYR A 90 11.25 11.73 -1.56
C TYR A 90 10.37 11.76 -2.83
N GLY A 91 10.52 12.76 -3.68
CA GLY A 91 9.85 12.82 -4.99
C GLY A 91 10.17 11.60 -5.86
N ILE A 92 11.43 11.16 -5.91
CA ILE A 92 11.83 9.92 -6.61
C ILE A 92 11.13 8.71 -6.00
N LYS A 93 11.04 8.64 -4.66
CA LYS A 93 10.32 7.58 -3.95
C LYS A 93 8.82 7.57 -4.32
N MET A 94 8.21 8.74 -4.49
CA MET A 94 6.82 8.87 -4.95
C MET A 94 6.63 8.30 -6.37
N LEU A 95 7.55 8.60 -7.31
CA LEU A 95 7.50 8.02 -8.66
C LEU A 95 7.61 6.49 -8.61
N ALA A 96 8.54 5.96 -7.83
CA ALA A 96 8.71 4.52 -7.64
C ALA A 96 7.48 3.88 -6.99
N ALA A 97 6.90 4.51 -5.98
CA ALA A 97 5.68 4.03 -5.31
C ALA A 97 4.50 3.98 -6.29
N ARG A 98 4.32 5.01 -7.11
CA ARG A 98 3.30 5.04 -8.15
C ARG A 98 3.46 3.90 -9.16
N ALA A 99 4.68 3.66 -9.63
CA ALA A 99 4.97 2.57 -10.56
C ALA A 99 4.64 1.20 -9.94
N ARG A 100 5.06 0.98 -8.69
CA ARG A 100 4.77 -0.25 -7.94
C ARG A 100 3.27 -0.44 -7.71
N MET A 101 2.52 0.63 -7.38
CA MET A 101 1.06 0.56 -7.23
C MET A 101 0.39 0.09 -8.52
N ARG A 102 0.80 0.60 -9.68
CA ARG A 102 0.27 0.18 -10.99
C ARG A 102 0.62 -1.27 -11.34
N ALA A 103 1.72 -1.79 -10.83
CA ALA A 103 2.12 -3.18 -11.00
C ALA A 103 1.45 -4.12 -9.99
N THR A 104 0.85 -3.59 -8.92
CA THR A 104 0.23 -4.37 -7.86
C THR A 104 -1.06 -5.03 -8.34
N ARG A 105 -1.21 -6.32 -8.02
CA ARG A 105 -2.41 -7.13 -8.25
C ARG A 105 -3.05 -7.45 -6.91
N CYS A 106 -4.33 -7.14 -6.78
CA CYS A 106 -5.10 -7.39 -5.56
C CYS A 106 -6.20 -8.41 -5.80
N VAL A 107 -6.22 -9.47 -5.01
CA VAL A 107 -7.36 -10.39 -4.94
C VAL A 107 -8.46 -9.78 -4.10
N VAL A 108 -9.67 -9.75 -4.65
CA VAL A 108 -10.88 -9.29 -3.97
C VAL A 108 -11.84 -10.48 -3.81
N LEU A 109 -11.86 -11.08 -2.64
CA LEU A 109 -12.75 -12.20 -2.31
C LEU A 109 -14.16 -11.67 -2.01
N ARG A 110 -14.98 -11.56 -3.05
CA ARG A 110 -16.35 -11.01 -2.96
C ARG A 110 -17.30 -11.59 -4.00
N GLY A 111 -18.55 -11.75 -3.61
CA GLY A 111 -19.60 -12.24 -4.52
C GLY A 111 -19.37 -13.68 -4.96
N ALA A 112 -19.91 -14.04 -6.13
CA ALA A 112 -19.93 -15.42 -6.63
C ALA A 112 -19.26 -15.59 -8.01
N LYS A 113 -18.73 -14.54 -8.61
CA LYS A 113 -18.19 -14.57 -9.98
C LYS A 113 -16.76 -14.03 -10.01
N ARG A 114 -15.96 -14.60 -10.92
CA ARG A 114 -14.66 -14.03 -11.29
C ARG A 114 -14.85 -12.87 -12.25
N GLN A 115 -14.13 -11.80 -12.02
CA GLN A 115 -14.03 -10.65 -12.92
C GLN A 115 -12.74 -9.91 -12.66
N GLU A 116 -12.32 -9.10 -13.61
CA GLU A 116 -11.16 -8.24 -13.50
C GLU A 116 -11.59 -6.77 -13.47
N GLY A 117 -10.79 -5.94 -12.87
CA GLY A 117 -10.97 -4.50 -12.80
C GLY A 117 -9.66 -3.78 -12.53
N VAL A 118 -9.74 -2.48 -12.51
CA VAL A 118 -8.63 -1.61 -12.11
C VAL A 118 -9.17 -0.59 -11.13
N LEU A 119 -8.48 -0.39 -10.04
CA LEU A 119 -8.83 0.68 -9.11
C LEU A 119 -8.39 2.01 -9.71
N ALA A 120 -9.38 2.85 -10.02
CA ALA A 120 -9.16 4.18 -10.58
C ALA A 120 -8.14 4.98 -9.74
N ASP A 121 -7.46 5.93 -10.35
CA ASP A 121 -6.45 6.81 -9.76
C ASP A 121 -5.15 6.15 -9.30
N THR A 122 -5.20 4.90 -8.82
CA THR A 122 -4.01 4.16 -8.36
C THR A 122 -3.42 3.23 -9.41
N GLY A 123 -4.28 2.70 -10.28
CA GLY A 123 -3.92 1.72 -11.31
C GLY A 123 -3.71 0.30 -10.77
N ILE A 124 -4.03 0.03 -9.51
CA ILE A 124 -3.98 -1.32 -8.92
C ILE A 124 -4.94 -2.25 -9.67
N SER A 125 -4.43 -3.38 -10.17
CA SER A 125 -5.23 -4.40 -10.82
C SER A 125 -6.05 -5.18 -9.79
N LEU A 126 -7.34 -5.36 -10.04
CA LEU A 126 -8.26 -6.07 -9.16
C LEU A 126 -8.68 -7.40 -9.79
N GLN A 127 -8.52 -8.49 -9.05
CA GLN A 127 -8.99 -9.82 -9.41
C GLN A 127 -10.10 -10.22 -8.44
N TYR A 128 -11.35 -10.12 -8.88
CA TYR A 128 -12.47 -10.60 -8.09
C TYR A 128 -12.52 -12.12 -8.17
N VAL A 129 -12.54 -12.74 -7.02
CA VAL A 129 -12.61 -14.19 -6.84
C VAL A 129 -13.84 -14.51 -5.98
N PRO A 130 -14.61 -15.56 -6.28
CA PRO A 130 -15.75 -15.93 -5.45
C PRO A 130 -15.38 -16.00 -3.97
N ALA A 131 -16.19 -15.40 -3.11
CA ALA A 131 -15.92 -15.39 -1.66
C ALA A 131 -15.89 -16.80 -1.06
N SER A 132 -16.64 -17.77 -1.66
CA SER A 132 -16.61 -19.19 -1.27
C SER A 132 -15.23 -19.83 -1.39
N THR A 133 -14.36 -19.31 -2.26
CA THR A 133 -13.00 -19.83 -2.46
C THR A 133 -12.20 -19.84 -1.17
N PHE A 134 -12.38 -18.82 -0.31
CA PHE A 134 -11.71 -18.82 0.99
C PHE A 134 -12.10 -20.03 1.85
N LEU A 135 -13.39 -20.32 1.93
CA LEU A 135 -13.89 -21.46 2.71
C LEU A 135 -13.45 -22.80 2.11
N GLU A 136 -13.47 -22.91 0.79
CA GLU A 136 -13.03 -24.12 0.07
C GLU A 136 -11.56 -24.43 0.36
N VAL A 137 -10.68 -23.43 0.20
CA VAL A 137 -9.24 -23.58 0.49
C VAL A 137 -9.00 -23.82 1.97
N TYR A 138 -9.68 -23.08 2.87
CA TYR A 138 -9.57 -23.26 4.31
C TYR A 138 -9.88 -24.68 4.75
N ASN A 139 -10.95 -25.26 4.23
CA ASN A 139 -11.36 -26.63 4.56
C ASN A 139 -10.36 -27.68 4.03
N ALA A 140 -9.64 -27.37 2.97
CA ALA A 140 -8.59 -28.24 2.42
C ALA A 140 -7.26 -28.17 3.19
N ILE A 141 -7.04 -27.13 4.02
CA ILE A 141 -5.81 -26.98 4.81
C ILE A 141 -5.96 -27.74 6.15
N PRO A 142 -5.16 -28.78 6.39
CA PRO A 142 -5.17 -29.49 7.65
C PRO A 142 -4.52 -28.68 8.76
N GLU A 143 -4.89 -28.98 10.00
CA GLU A 143 -4.14 -28.53 11.18
C GLU A 143 -2.86 -29.35 11.33
N ASN A 144 -1.84 -28.95 10.57
CA ASN A 144 -0.52 -29.61 10.52
C ASN A 144 0.49 -28.93 11.47
N ASP A 145 1.73 -29.44 11.45
CA ASP A 145 2.79 -28.93 12.31
C ASP A 145 3.17 -27.47 11.99
N GLU A 146 3.06 -27.05 10.71
CA GLU A 146 3.28 -25.67 10.30
C GLU A 146 2.27 -24.72 10.97
N VAL A 147 0.97 -25.04 10.85
CA VAL A 147 -0.10 -24.26 11.47
C VAL A 147 0.09 -24.18 12.98
N ARG A 148 0.40 -25.30 13.63
CA ARG A 148 0.67 -25.34 15.07
C ARG A 148 1.86 -24.49 15.48
N ALA A 149 2.99 -24.64 14.78
CA ALA A 149 4.21 -23.89 15.07
C ALA A 149 4.02 -22.37 14.93
N ILE A 150 3.27 -21.92 13.90
CA ILE A 150 2.94 -20.50 13.70
C ILE A 150 2.01 -20.01 14.82
N ALA A 151 0.99 -20.76 15.19
CA ALA A 151 0.06 -20.39 16.26
C ALA A 151 0.76 -20.26 17.60
N ASP A 152 1.61 -21.23 17.94
CA ASP A 152 2.42 -21.21 19.17
C ASP A 152 3.37 -19.99 19.18
N GLN A 153 3.99 -19.66 18.06
CA GLN A 153 4.83 -18.48 17.94
C GLN A 153 4.02 -17.20 18.19
N TYR A 154 2.81 -17.13 17.63
CA TYR A 154 1.94 -15.96 17.77
C TYR A 154 1.52 -15.77 19.21
N ILE A 155 1.12 -16.85 19.89
CA ILE A 155 0.74 -16.85 21.32
C ILE A 155 1.93 -16.46 22.21
N ARG A 156 3.13 -17.01 21.94
CA ARG A 156 4.34 -16.66 22.72
C ARG A 156 4.75 -15.19 22.60
N ARG A 157 4.44 -14.55 21.47
CA ARG A 157 4.73 -13.13 21.25
C ARG A 157 3.70 -12.20 21.88
N ALA A 158 2.47 -12.66 22.08
CA ALA A 158 1.44 -11.90 22.74
C ALA A 158 1.76 -11.72 24.24
N ARG A 159 1.43 -10.55 24.79
CA ARG A 159 1.53 -10.32 26.25
C ARG A 159 0.54 -11.19 27.01
N ARG A 160 -0.63 -11.40 26.43
CA ARG A 160 -1.66 -12.29 26.99
C ARG A 160 -2.60 -12.79 25.89
N LEU A 161 -3.20 -13.93 26.18
CA LEU A 161 -4.38 -14.45 25.53
C LEU A 161 -5.57 -14.26 26.50
N GLY A 162 -6.58 -13.49 26.13
CA GLY A 162 -7.67 -13.08 27.02
C GLY A 162 -8.98 -12.83 26.30
N GLY A 163 -9.98 -12.30 27.01
CA GLY A 163 -11.28 -11.95 26.42
C GLY A 163 -12.05 -13.15 25.88
N GLY A 164 -11.87 -14.36 26.45
CA GLY A 164 -12.51 -15.59 25.98
C GLY A 164 -11.82 -16.27 24.80
N ALA A 165 -10.75 -15.67 24.22
CA ALA A 165 -9.99 -16.30 23.15
C ALA A 165 -9.22 -17.53 23.65
N SER A 166 -9.27 -18.61 22.87
CA SER A 166 -8.61 -19.88 23.16
C SER A 166 -7.42 -20.14 22.23
N HIS A 167 -6.58 -21.11 22.59
CA HIS A 167 -5.52 -21.60 21.70
C HIS A 167 -6.09 -22.08 20.35
N GLN A 168 -7.27 -22.72 20.38
CA GLN A 168 -7.92 -23.21 19.15
C GLN A 168 -8.36 -22.06 18.25
N ASP A 169 -8.79 -20.92 18.80
CA ASP A 169 -9.14 -19.75 17.99
C ASP A 169 -7.93 -19.19 17.26
N VAL A 170 -6.77 -19.17 17.92
CA VAL A 170 -5.50 -18.76 17.27
C VAL A 170 -5.11 -19.75 16.19
N LEU A 171 -5.22 -21.05 16.41
CA LEU A 171 -5.00 -22.08 15.38
C LEU A 171 -5.91 -21.88 14.16
N ASN A 172 -7.19 -21.62 14.40
CA ASN A 172 -8.15 -21.33 13.34
C ASN A 172 -7.80 -20.05 12.57
N GLY A 173 -7.38 -18.99 13.28
CA GLY A 173 -6.92 -17.75 12.66
C GLY A 173 -5.65 -17.94 11.81
N VAL A 174 -4.71 -18.77 12.29
CA VAL A 174 -3.48 -19.12 11.53
C VAL A 174 -3.79 -19.99 10.32
N ARG A 175 -4.76 -20.90 10.39
CA ARG A 175 -5.25 -21.61 9.19
C ARG A 175 -5.79 -20.63 8.16
N GLY A 176 -6.51 -19.58 8.61
CA GLY A 176 -6.93 -18.47 7.76
C GLY A 176 -5.75 -17.75 7.08
N TYR A 177 -4.65 -17.54 7.80
CA TYR A 177 -3.42 -16.97 7.23
C TYR A 177 -2.81 -17.88 6.15
N VAL A 178 -2.66 -19.17 6.41
CA VAL A 178 -2.14 -20.13 5.40
C VAL A 178 -3.07 -20.20 4.18
N THR A 179 -4.40 -20.14 4.41
CA THR A 179 -5.41 -20.05 3.35
C THR A 179 -5.19 -18.82 2.46
N ALA A 180 -5.06 -17.66 3.06
CA ALA A 180 -4.86 -16.41 2.33
C ALA A 180 -3.56 -16.41 1.53
N ARG A 181 -2.47 -16.92 2.13
CA ARG A 181 -1.19 -17.09 1.43
C ARG A 181 -1.31 -18.01 0.21
N ARG A 182 -2.03 -19.11 0.35
CA ARG A 182 -2.29 -20.04 -0.77
C ARG A 182 -3.09 -19.38 -1.88
N ILE A 183 -4.16 -18.65 -1.56
CA ILE A 183 -4.94 -17.91 -2.54
C ILE A 183 -4.08 -16.89 -3.28
N LEU A 184 -3.27 -16.10 -2.58
CA LEU A 184 -2.36 -15.14 -3.23
C LEU A 184 -1.39 -15.83 -4.18
N GLN A 185 -0.85 -16.98 -3.80
CA GLN A 185 0.05 -17.75 -4.65
C GLN A 185 -0.67 -18.28 -5.91
N ASP A 186 -1.84 -18.86 -5.75
CA ASP A 186 -2.63 -19.44 -6.85
C ASP A 186 -3.11 -18.33 -7.82
N GLU A 187 -3.44 -17.15 -7.33
CA GLU A 187 -3.88 -16.00 -8.13
C GLU A 187 -2.71 -15.10 -8.58
N GLN A 188 -1.47 -15.40 -8.16
CA GLN A 188 -0.28 -14.59 -8.46
C GLN A 188 -0.47 -13.12 -8.11
N ALA A 189 -0.96 -12.83 -6.90
CA ALA A 189 -1.31 -11.50 -6.45
C ALA A 189 -0.44 -11.03 -5.28
N ASP A 190 -0.34 -9.71 -5.13
CA ASP A 190 0.52 -9.02 -4.17
C ASP A 190 -0.25 -8.53 -2.94
N ALA A 191 -1.57 -8.37 -3.08
CA ALA A 191 -2.44 -7.83 -2.05
C ALA A 191 -3.77 -8.60 -2.01
N ILE A 192 -4.49 -8.52 -0.90
CA ILE A 192 -5.76 -9.22 -0.71
C ILE A 192 -6.76 -8.38 0.08
N THR A 193 -8.02 -8.51 -0.26
CA THR A 193 -9.13 -8.08 0.59
C THR A 193 -10.30 -9.06 0.48
N MET A 194 -11.17 -9.08 1.49
CA MET A 194 -12.30 -10.01 1.55
C MET A 194 -13.51 -9.37 2.20
N ASP A 195 -14.70 -9.61 1.63
CA ASP A 195 -15.97 -9.41 2.33
C ASP A 195 -16.14 -10.48 3.42
N CYS A 196 -15.37 -10.34 4.51
CA CYS A 196 -15.24 -11.38 5.51
C CYS A 196 -16.54 -11.59 6.32
N LEU A 197 -17.24 -10.53 6.66
CA LEU A 197 -18.50 -10.61 7.40
C LEU A 197 -19.63 -11.19 6.53
N GLY A 198 -19.74 -10.77 5.29
CA GLY A 198 -20.73 -11.30 4.34
C GLY A 198 -20.49 -12.75 3.99
N ALA A 199 -19.25 -13.16 3.79
CA ALA A 199 -18.89 -14.51 3.37
C ALA A 199 -18.78 -15.53 4.51
N LEU A 200 -18.25 -15.14 5.66
CA LEU A 200 -17.92 -16.06 6.75
C LEU A 200 -18.78 -15.87 8.00
N GLY A 201 -19.49 -14.76 8.15
CA GLY A 201 -20.24 -14.41 9.35
C GLY A 201 -21.33 -15.42 9.77
N LYS A 202 -21.75 -16.30 8.87
CA LYS A 202 -22.68 -17.40 9.14
C LYS A 202 -21.98 -18.76 9.21
N SER A 203 -20.67 -18.80 9.02
CA SER A 203 -19.88 -20.04 9.10
C SER A 203 -19.28 -20.21 10.50
N LYS A 204 -18.75 -21.43 10.74
CA LYS A 204 -17.95 -21.70 11.95
C LYS A 204 -16.44 -21.48 11.71
N VAL A 205 -16.09 -20.87 10.59
CA VAL A 205 -14.70 -20.57 10.24
C VAL A 205 -14.30 -19.24 10.85
N SER A 206 -13.09 -19.18 11.40
CA SER A 206 -12.53 -17.94 11.93
C SER A 206 -12.46 -16.85 10.86
N LEU A 207 -12.84 -15.63 11.20
CA LEU A 207 -12.59 -14.47 10.36
C LEU A 207 -11.08 -14.27 10.19
N PRO A 208 -10.62 -13.72 9.06
CA PRO A 208 -9.19 -13.64 8.72
C PRO A 208 -8.42 -12.52 9.46
N CYS A 209 -8.85 -12.13 10.65
CA CYS A 209 -8.28 -11.00 11.39
C CYS A 209 -6.79 -11.22 11.70
N ILE A 210 -6.41 -12.38 12.24
CA ILE A 210 -5.00 -12.76 12.48
C ILE A 210 -4.24 -12.83 11.15
N ALA A 211 -4.89 -13.35 10.09
CA ALA A 211 -4.27 -13.43 8.78
C ALA A 211 -3.89 -12.04 8.25
N TRP A 212 -4.81 -11.10 8.27
CA TRP A 212 -4.56 -9.73 7.77
C TRP A 212 -3.53 -9.00 8.63
N SER A 213 -3.63 -9.08 9.96
CA SER A 213 -2.63 -8.50 10.86
C SER A 213 -1.22 -8.99 10.53
N ARG A 214 -1.05 -10.31 10.40
CA ARG A 214 0.23 -10.94 10.11
C ARG A 214 0.74 -10.62 8.69
N MET A 215 -0.12 -10.67 7.68
CA MET A 215 0.26 -10.36 6.30
C MET A 215 0.73 -8.91 6.18
N ASN A 216 0.04 -7.98 6.81
CA ASN A 216 0.46 -6.58 6.86
C ASN A 216 1.83 -6.43 7.53
N ASP A 217 2.12 -7.16 8.63
CA ASP A 217 3.45 -7.18 9.27
C ASP A 217 4.55 -7.79 8.37
N GLU A 218 4.18 -8.65 7.43
CA GLU A 218 5.09 -9.29 6.46
C GLU A 218 5.22 -8.50 5.15
N GLY A 219 4.61 -7.33 5.07
CA GLY A 219 4.66 -6.49 3.87
C GLY A 219 3.74 -6.95 2.74
N VAL A 220 2.69 -7.70 3.05
CA VAL A 220 1.62 -8.08 2.13
C VAL A 220 0.36 -7.30 2.48
N PRO A 221 -0.04 -6.29 1.69
CA PRO A 221 -1.22 -5.50 1.97
C PRO A 221 -2.48 -6.35 2.05
N ALA A 222 -3.11 -6.36 3.22
CA ALA A 222 -4.32 -7.12 3.47
C ALA A 222 -5.36 -6.23 4.17
N ALA A 223 -6.51 -6.03 3.54
CA ALA A 223 -7.59 -5.18 4.03
C ALA A 223 -8.86 -5.99 4.33
N CYS A 224 -9.66 -5.54 5.28
CA CYS A 224 -10.94 -6.13 5.62
C CYS A 224 -12.07 -5.64 4.70
N GLU A 225 -13.19 -6.38 4.72
CA GLU A 225 -14.52 -5.94 4.26
C GLU A 225 -14.62 -5.62 2.77
N ALA A 226 -13.69 -6.14 1.95
CA ALA A 226 -13.56 -5.82 0.54
C ALA A 226 -13.47 -4.28 0.29
N ASP A 227 -12.89 -3.55 1.24
CA ASP A 227 -12.66 -2.13 1.16
C ASP A 227 -11.46 -1.82 0.25
N LEU A 228 -11.76 -1.30 -0.94
CA LEU A 228 -10.74 -0.97 -1.94
C LEU A 228 -9.98 0.31 -1.58
N GLY A 229 -10.58 1.21 -0.83
CA GLY A 229 -9.92 2.40 -0.31
C GLY A 229 -8.84 2.04 0.71
N ALA A 230 -9.17 1.09 1.62
CA ALA A 230 -8.20 0.53 2.55
C ALA A 230 -7.06 -0.20 1.83
N VAL A 231 -7.35 -1.01 0.79
CA VAL A 231 -6.32 -1.65 -0.05
C VAL A 231 -5.37 -0.61 -0.62
N ALA A 232 -5.90 0.43 -1.28
CA ALA A 232 -5.08 1.48 -1.88
C ALA A 232 -4.20 2.18 -0.83
N SER A 233 -4.77 2.48 0.34
CA SER A 233 -4.06 3.11 1.45
C SER A 233 -2.95 2.22 2.00
N HIS A 234 -3.20 0.92 2.20
CA HIS A 234 -2.18 -0.03 2.66
C HIS A 234 -1.02 -0.14 1.68
N VAL A 235 -1.30 -0.30 0.38
CA VAL A 235 -0.28 -0.37 -0.67
C VAL A 235 0.54 0.92 -0.71
N MET A 236 -0.13 2.08 -0.67
CA MET A 236 0.53 3.39 -0.70
C MET A 236 1.42 3.62 0.52
N VAL A 237 0.90 3.37 1.73
CA VAL A 237 1.67 3.51 2.97
C VAL A 237 2.89 2.61 2.98
N GLN A 238 2.73 1.36 2.55
CA GLN A 238 3.83 0.41 2.47
C GLN A 238 4.93 0.88 1.52
N TYR A 239 4.58 1.36 0.32
CA TYR A 239 5.58 1.75 -0.69
C TYR A 239 6.23 3.11 -0.42
N LEU A 240 5.52 4.02 0.28
CA LEU A 240 6.05 5.34 0.62
C LEU A 240 6.79 5.36 1.95
N PHE A 241 6.35 4.57 2.93
CA PHE A 241 6.82 4.72 4.31
C PHE A 241 7.48 3.48 4.89
N ASP A 242 7.59 2.38 4.10
CA ASP A 242 8.22 1.11 4.50
C ASP A 242 7.65 0.55 5.82
N ARG A 243 6.33 0.66 5.96
CA ARG A 243 5.55 0.17 7.12
C ARG A 243 4.18 -0.31 6.69
N PRO A 244 3.49 -1.16 7.47
CA PRO A 244 2.14 -1.56 7.16
C PRO A 244 1.15 -0.40 7.24
N GLY A 245 0.11 -0.43 6.39
CA GLY A 245 -1.09 0.35 6.60
C GLY A 245 -1.91 -0.23 7.75
N PHE A 246 -2.72 0.61 8.40
CA PHE A 246 -3.66 0.19 9.42
C PHE A 246 -5.06 0.72 9.08
N GLN A 247 -5.94 -0.15 8.60
CA GLN A 247 -7.36 0.15 8.42
C GLN A 247 -8.00 0.40 9.78
N GLN A 248 -8.80 1.45 9.90
CA GLN A 248 -9.43 1.84 11.16
C GLN A 248 -10.88 2.25 10.93
N ASP A 249 -11.74 1.88 11.87
CA ASP A 249 -13.09 2.45 12.01
C ASP A 249 -13.02 3.55 13.06
N PRO A 250 -13.10 4.83 12.67
CA PRO A 250 -12.97 5.92 13.61
C PRO A 250 -14.23 6.08 14.48
N VAL A 251 -14.03 6.20 15.78
CA VAL A 251 -15.08 6.48 16.74
C VAL A 251 -14.76 7.80 17.47
N ALA A 252 -15.72 8.71 17.49
CA ALA A 252 -15.57 9.94 18.25
C ALA A 252 -15.80 9.71 19.74
N ASP A 253 -14.81 10.03 20.55
CA ASP A 253 -14.94 10.15 22.01
C ASP A 253 -15.12 11.63 22.35
N THR A 254 -16.39 12.05 22.50
CA THR A 254 -16.71 13.45 22.78
C THR A 254 -16.36 13.90 24.19
N ALA A 255 -16.20 12.97 25.13
CA ALA A 255 -15.78 13.27 26.50
C ALA A 255 -14.26 13.43 26.61
N GLY A 256 -13.52 12.64 25.86
CA GLY A 256 -12.06 12.70 25.80
C GLY A 256 -11.53 13.66 24.71
N GLU A 257 -12.42 14.33 23.95
CA GLU A 257 -12.04 15.19 22.82
C GLU A 257 -11.08 14.49 21.85
N ALA A 258 -11.33 13.20 21.55
CA ALA A 258 -10.43 12.34 20.80
C ALA A 258 -11.17 11.55 19.73
N ILE A 259 -10.40 11.05 18.77
CA ILE A 259 -10.85 10.03 17.82
C ILE A 259 -10.13 8.72 18.17
N ILE A 260 -10.90 7.68 18.41
CA ILE A 260 -10.37 6.33 18.62
C ILE A 260 -10.41 5.60 17.28
N GLY A 261 -9.24 5.20 16.79
CA GLY A 261 -9.12 4.33 15.64
C GLY A 261 -8.90 2.90 16.10
N ALA A 262 -9.76 1.98 15.68
CA ALA A 262 -9.65 0.57 16.02
C ALA A 262 -10.10 -0.31 14.86
N HIS A 263 -9.47 -1.46 14.71
CA HIS A 263 -9.89 -2.52 13.79
C HIS A 263 -9.32 -3.87 14.20
N CYS A 264 -9.99 -4.95 13.79
CA CYS A 264 -9.60 -6.31 14.15
C CYS A 264 -8.30 -6.81 13.51
N SER A 265 -7.84 -6.18 12.43
CA SER A 265 -6.66 -6.57 11.66
C SER A 265 -5.43 -5.70 11.93
N CYS A 266 -5.34 -5.11 13.12
CA CYS A 266 -4.22 -4.24 13.50
C CYS A 266 -2.86 -4.93 13.30
N PRO A 267 -1.95 -4.39 12.49
CA PRO A 267 -0.59 -4.88 12.39
C PRO A 267 0.22 -4.50 13.63
N THR A 268 1.30 -5.23 13.89
CA THR A 268 2.19 -4.94 15.02
C THR A 268 3.42 -4.11 14.65
N ARG A 269 3.84 -4.11 13.38
CA ARG A 269 5.04 -3.40 12.90
C ARG A 269 4.77 -1.95 12.47
N LEU A 270 3.97 -1.22 13.25
CA LEU A 270 3.54 0.14 12.90
C LEU A 270 4.69 1.15 12.74
N ASN A 271 5.84 0.88 13.36
CA ASN A 271 7.04 1.74 13.27
C ASN A 271 7.95 1.43 12.07
N GLY A 272 7.67 0.38 11.30
CA GLY A 272 8.43 0.00 10.11
C GLY A 272 8.75 -1.49 10.07
N PHE A 273 9.02 -2.02 8.87
CA PHE A 273 9.29 -3.46 8.68
C PHE A 273 10.62 -3.91 9.28
N ASP A 274 11.58 -3.01 9.44
CA ASP A 274 12.89 -3.22 10.05
C ASP A 274 12.88 -3.03 11.58
N GLN A 275 11.74 -2.60 12.15
CA GLN A 275 11.59 -2.38 13.57
C GLN A 275 10.92 -3.57 14.26
N PRO A 276 11.15 -3.77 15.57
CA PRO A 276 10.41 -4.74 16.36
C PRO A 276 8.90 -4.48 16.27
N GLY A 277 8.10 -5.55 16.27
CA GLY A 277 6.65 -5.39 16.39
C GLY A 277 6.26 -4.89 17.77
N GLU A 278 5.23 -4.05 17.82
CA GLU A 278 4.64 -3.55 19.08
C GLU A 278 4.11 -4.71 19.95
N PRO A 279 4.16 -4.55 21.27
CA PRO A 279 3.52 -5.49 22.18
C PRO A 279 2.00 -5.55 21.93
N PHE A 280 1.42 -6.73 21.88
CA PHE A 280 0.00 -6.92 21.60
C PHE A 280 -0.66 -7.94 22.52
N ASP A 281 -1.96 -7.84 22.66
CA ASP A 281 -2.81 -8.82 23.30
C ASP A 281 -3.64 -9.55 22.22
N LEU A 282 -3.93 -10.83 22.45
CA LEU A 282 -4.88 -11.59 21.65
C LEU A 282 -6.21 -11.64 22.38
N LEU A 283 -7.24 -11.09 21.79
CA LEU A 283 -8.57 -10.99 22.37
C LEU A 283 -9.60 -11.49 21.35
N HIS A 284 -10.75 -11.95 21.83
CA HIS A 284 -11.89 -12.22 20.96
C HIS A 284 -12.43 -10.90 20.38
N HIS A 285 -12.73 -10.85 19.08
CA HIS A 285 -13.09 -9.63 18.37
C HIS A 285 -14.31 -8.90 18.96
N HIS A 286 -15.33 -9.63 19.34
CA HIS A 286 -16.60 -9.07 19.85
C HIS A 286 -16.76 -9.15 21.36
N GLY A 287 -15.68 -9.30 22.11
CA GLY A 287 -15.78 -9.48 23.57
C GLY A 287 -16.58 -10.73 23.92
N ASN A 288 -17.47 -10.61 24.89
CA ASN A 288 -18.24 -11.75 25.42
C ASN A 288 -19.46 -12.11 24.54
N ARG A 289 -19.31 -12.21 23.24
CA ARG A 289 -20.35 -12.84 22.42
C ARG A 289 -20.09 -14.34 22.37
N ASP A 290 -20.98 -15.06 23.06
CA ASP A 290 -21.09 -16.51 23.01
C ASP A 290 -21.41 -17.04 21.62
#